data_61e7f88603b8f3a8b6b6d6dd99f57d7b
#
_entry.id   61e7f88603b8f3a8b6b6d6dd99f57d7b
#
_cell.length_a   1.000
_cell.length_b   1.000
_cell.length_c   1.000
_cell.angle_alpha   90.00
_cell.angle_beta   90.00
_cell.angle_gamma   90.00
#
_symmetry.space_group_name_H-M   'P 1'
#
loop_
_entity.id
_entity.type
_entity.pdbx_description
1 polymer ?
#
loop_
_entity_poly.entity_id
_entity_poly.type
_entity_poly.pdbx_seq_one_letter_code
_entity_poly.pdbx_strand_id
1 'polypeptide(L)'
;MLIILIILIMGKGRSGARKRKKRKEREKALAEHIENLERLKLGPTKLWTGLVLHHKDVFVSHVISKLNGTDRFFFSEVNRESRYVLAYAGVNVSELDWTVYDCSSISTLELAWNDMDWGEKDTKGNVMDQDWFCVQVAATNKLEFLKWAREVKHCEWDEWTIIAAVSFGNLEMLKYCFSNGCPCDEEKSCEQAAKGGHLDCLRFVFDKVKPSRDTEKKAAMQAACSGRINILKYLVEERKISDEVKIQCVYNAAGFDQLDCLKYLVEEAKTPLNDWEDIASA
;
A
#
# COMPACT_ATOMS: atom_id res chain seq x y z
N MET A 1 2.13 -0.85 21.55
CA MET A 1 3.21 -1.71 22.09
C MET A 1 2.67 -2.89 22.92
N LEU A 2 1.74 -2.70 23.85
CA LEU A 2 1.23 -3.76 24.72
C LEU A 2 0.37 -4.82 24.02
N ILE A 3 -0.53 -4.40 23.10
CA ILE A 3 -1.37 -5.29 22.28
C ILE A 3 -0.50 -6.16 21.39
N ILE A 4 0.57 -5.62 20.87
CA ILE A 4 1.55 -6.29 20.02
C ILE A 4 2.29 -7.41 20.78
N LEU A 5 2.65 -7.15 22.03
CA LEU A 5 3.27 -8.17 22.89
C LEU A 5 2.32 -9.33 23.18
N ILE A 6 1.03 -9.03 23.34
CA ILE A 6 -0.04 -10.02 23.54
C ILE A 6 -0.25 -10.85 22.28
N ILE A 7 -0.27 -10.21 21.10
CA ILE A 7 -0.46 -10.87 19.80
C ILE A 7 0.72 -11.82 19.49
N LEU A 8 1.96 -11.40 19.75
CA LEU A 8 3.17 -12.23 19.54
C LEU A 8 3.21 -13.48 20.43
N ILE A 9 2.60 -13.43 21.62
CA ILE A 9 2.67 -14.51 22.60
C ILE A 9 1.63 -15.63 22.35
N MET A 10 0.48 -15.38 21.67
CA MET A 10 -0.68 -16.27 21.77
C MET A 10 -1.39 -16.70 20.46
N GLY A 11 -0.92 -16.37 19.24
CA GLY A 11 -1.67 -16.58 18.00
C GLY A 11 -1.93 -18.02 17.52
N LYS A 12 -3.19 -18.33 17.13
CA LYS A 12 -3.63 -19.59 16.49
C LYS A 12 -4.54 -19.31 15.29
N GLY A 13 -4.10 -19.64 14.06
CA GLY A 13 -4.85 -19.41 12.84
C GLY A 13 -5.60 -20.60 12.23
N ARG A 14 -6.56 -20.33 11.36
CA ARG A 14 -7.44 -21.33 10.67
C ARG A 14 -6.98 -21.58 9.24
N SER A 15 -6.97 -22.85 8.77
CA SER A 15 -7.35 -23.41 7.45
C SER A 15 -6.51 -24.63 7.02
N GLY A 16 -6.74 -25.25 5.87
CA GLY A 16 -6.22 -26.37 5.09
C GLY A 16 -4.99 -27.20 5.55
N ALA A 17 -4.71 -28.35 4.95
CA ALA A 17 -3.72 -29.34 5.42
C ALA A 17 -2.29 -28.79 5.63
N ARG A 18 -1.85 -27.80 4.81
CA ARG A 18 -0.54 -27.14 4.93
C ARG A 18 -0.52 -26.16 6.11
N LYS A 19 -1.63 -25.46 6.35
CA LYS A 19 -1.84 -24.65 7.55
C LYS A 19 -1.87 -25.53 8.83
N ARG A 20 -2.34 -26.80 8.75
CA ARG A 20 -2.26 -27.75 9.89
C ARG A 20 -0.82 -28.11 10.25
N LYS A 21 0.11 -28.22 9.29
CA LYS A 21 1.53 -28.50 9.57
C LYS A 21 2.21 -27.28 10.19
N LYS A 22 2.09 -26.11 9.57
CA LYS A 22 2.57 -24.82 10.14
C LYS A 22 1.93 -24.53 11.50
N ARG A 23 0.65 -24.84 11.67
CA ARG A 23 -0.06 -24.72 12.94
C ARG A 23 0.55 -25.59 14.03
N LYS A 24 0.86 -26.86 13.73
CA LYS A 24 1.53 -27.77 14.69
C LYS A 24 2.93 -27.31 15.05
N GLU A 25 3.69 -26.78 14.08
CA GLU A 25 5.03 -26.23 14.33
C GLU A 25 4.96 -24.96 15.18
N ARG A 26 3.96 -24.07 14.91
CA ARG A 26 3.68 -22.90 15.75
C ARG A 26 3.17 -23.27 17.13
N GLU A 27 2.28 -24.28 17.23
CA GLU A 27 1.80 -24.81 18.53
C GLU A 27 2.95 -25.37 19.36
N LYS A 28 3.92 -26.05 18.73
CA LYS A 28 5.11 -26.56 19.38
C LYS A 28 6.03 -25.42 19.85
N ALA A 29 6.34 -24.44 18.99
CA ALA A 29 7.14 -23.28 19.34
C ALA A 29 6.46 -22.43 20.42
N LEU A 30 5.11 -22.30 20.38
CA LEU A 30 4.34 -21.61 21.41
C LEU A 30 4.35 -22.38 22.74
N ALA A 31 4.22 -23.71 22.73
CA ALA A 31 4.30 -24.52 23.93
C ALA A 31 5.67 -24.39 24.60
N GLU A 32 6.75 -24.39 23.81
CA GLU A 32 8.13 -24.18 24.26
C GLU A 32 8.34 -22.77 24.83
N HIS A 33 7.70 -21.75 24.22
CA HIS A 33 7.74 -20.39 24.72
C HIS A 33 6.91 -20.20 25.99
N ILE A 34 5.72 -20.82 26.08
CA ILE A 34 4.88 -20.85 27.30
C ILE A 34 5.64 -21.54 28.44
N GLU A 35 6.28 -22.68 28.19
CA GLU A 35 7.11 -23.38 29.18
C GLU A 35 8.27 -22.51 29.68
N ASN A 36 8.90 -21.71 28.78
CA ASN A 36 9.91 -20.73 29.17
C ASN A 36 9.33 -19.58 29.99
N LEU A 37 8.13 -19.09 29.65
CA LEU A 37 7.44 -18.04 30.43
C LEU A 37 6.97 -18.56 31.79
N GLU A 38 6.54 -19.80 31.89
CA GLU A 38 6.19 -20.46 33.16
C GLU A 38 7.44 -20.68 34.03
N ARG A 39 8.58 -21.06 33.41
CA ARG A 39 9.90 -21.12 34.12
C ARG A 39 10.30 -19.76 34.68
N LEU A 40 9.94 -18.65 33.99
CA LEU A 40 10.19 -17.27 34.44
C LEU A 40 9.14 -16.76 35.43
N LYS A 41 8.14 -17.57 35.84
CA LYS A 41 6.99 -17.20 36.68
C LYS A 41 6.21 -15.98 36.15
N LEU A 42 6.25 -15.75 34.86
CA LEU A 42 5.46 -14.75 34.16
C LEU A 42 4.15 -15.41 33.68
N GLY A 43 3.22 -15.68 34.61
CA GLY A 43 1.84 -16.06 34.28
C GLY A 43 1.13 -15.00 33.45
N PRO A 44 -0.12 -15.27 32.94
CA PRO A 44 -0.88 -14.27 32.19
C PRO A 44 -0.89 -12.97 32.98
N THR A 45 -0.34 -11.94 32.39
CA THR A 45 0.02 -10.72 33.13
C THR A 45 -1.22 -10.22 33.86
N LYS A 46 -1.07 -9.76 35.11
CA LYS A 46 -2.14 -9.08 35.89
C LYS A 46 -2.83 -8.00 35.06
N LEU A 47 -2.13 -7.46 34.06
CA LEU A 47 -2.63 -6.50 33.10
C LEU A 47 -3.69 -7.08 32.17
N TRP A 48 -3.51 -8.31 31.64
CA TRP A 48 -4.51 -8.95 30.79
C TRP A 48 -5.79 -9.23 31.58
N THR A 49 -5.64 -9.88 32.72
CA THR A 49 -6.78 -10.19 33.60
C THR A 49 -7.44 -8.92 34.12
N GLY A 50 -6.66 -7.94 34.58
CA GLY A 50 -7.17 -6.69 35.10
C GLY A 50 -7.82 -5.80 34.06
N LEU A 51 -7.14 -5.52 32.94
CA LEU A 51 -7.62 -4.57 31.94
C LEU A 51 -8.63 -5.20 30.97
N VAL A 52 -8.32 -6.37 30.42
CA VAL A 52 -9.13 -6.96 29.33
C VAL A 52 -10.36 -7.69 29.87
N LEU A 53 -10.26 -8.40 31.00
CA LEU A 53 -11.37 -9.16 31.54
C LEU A 53 -12.20 -8.37 32.55
N HIS A 54 -11.58 -7.66 33.49
CA HIS A 54 -12.30 -6.92 34.54
C HIS A 54 -12.77 -5.53 34.09
N HIS A 55 -12.04 -4.86 33.21
CA HIS A 55 -12.38 -3.54 32.69
C HIS A 55 -12.64 -3.56 31.18
N LYS A 56 -13.39 -4.59 30.70
CA LYS A 56 -13.64 -4.80 29.28
C LYS A 56 -14.30 -3.60 28.59
N ASP A 57 -15.21 -2.89 29.26
CA ASP A 57 -15.88 -1.70 28.66
C ASP A 57 -14.87 -0.59 28.36
N VAL A 58 -13.94 -0.36 29.26
CA VAL A 58 -12.84 0.61 29.07
C VAL A 58 -11.92 0.14 27.95
N PHE A 59 -11.58 -1.15 27.93
CA PHE A 59 -10.75 -1.73 26.89
C PHE A 59 -11.41 -1.64 25.52
N VAL A 60 -12.70 -1.96 25.43
CA VAL A 60 -13.47 -1.87 24.17
C VAL A 60 -13.56 -0.43 23.69
N SER A 61 -13.91 0.52 24.55
CA SER A 61 -14.08 1.93 24.16
C SER A 61 -12.76 2.63 23.79
N HIS A 62 -11.64 2.28 24.40
CA HIS A 62 -10.36 2.98 24.22
C HIS A 62 -9.32 2.22 23.38
N VAL A 63 -9.48 0.91 23.25
CA VAL A 63 -8.54 0.07 22.48
C VAL A 63 -9.22 -0.52 21.26
N ILE A 64 -10.24 -1.39 21.45
CA ILE A 64 -10.86 -2.09 20.31
C ILE A 64 -11.46 -1.11 19.29
N SER A 65 -12.04 0.00 19.75
CA SER A 65 -12.58 1.04 18.87
C SER A 65 -11.53 1.71 17.95
N LYS A 66 -10.25 1.62 18.31
CA LYS A 66 -9.12 2.19 17.55
C LYS A 66 -8.43 1.18 16.63
N LEU A 67 -8.74 -0.11 16.76
CA LEU A 67 -8.19 -1.14 15.89
C LEU A 67 -8.94 -1.17 14.56
N ASN A 68 -8.20 -1.25 13.46
CA ASN A 68 -8.75 -1.56 12.14
C ASN A 68 -9.11 -3.04 11.99
N GLY A 69 -9.62 -3.46 10.82
CA GLY A 69 -10.01 -4.85 10.55
C GLY A 69 -8.88 -5.85 10.75
N THR A 70 -7.73 -5.56 10.17
CA THR A 70 -6.51 -6.39 10.24
C THR A 70 -5.99 -6.52 11.68
N ASP A 71 -5.94 -5.43 12.44
CA ASP A 71 -5.52 -5.47 13.85
C ASP A 71 -6.50 -6.29 14.70
N ARG A 72 -7.83 -6.17 14.43
CA ARG A 72 -8.86 -6.98 15.08
C ARG A 72 -8.74 -8.45 14.71
N PHE A 73 -8.43 -8.76 13.45
CA PHE A 73 -8.18 -10.13 13.01
C PHE A 73 -7.03 -10.73 13.84
N PHE A 74 -5.84 -10.12 13.84
CA PHE A 74 -4.71 -10.65 14.59
C PHE A 74 -5.00 -10.69 16.10
N PHE A 75 -5.72 -9.71 16.64
CA PHE A 75 -6.16 -9.75 18.03
C PHE A 75 -7.10 -10.93 18.29
N SER A 76 -7.99 -11.30 17.36
CA SER A 76 -8.88 -12.47 17.49
C SER A 76 -8.11 -13.79 17.56
N GLU A 77 -6.93 -13.86 16.96
CA GLU A 77 -6.10 -15.05 16.91
C GLU A 77 -5.24 -15.27 18.18
N VAL A 78 -5.20 -14.27 19.07
CA VAL A 78 -4.45 -14.35 20.32
C VAL A 78 -4.95 -15.48 21.21
N ASN A 79 -6.22 -15.47 21.59
CA ASN A 79 -6.83 -16.47 22.44
C ASN A 79 -8.37 -16.40 22.40
N ARG A 80 -9.02 -17.26 23.20
CA ARG A 80 -10.47 -17.34 23.26
C ARG A 80 -11.10 -16.09 23.89
N GLU A 81 -10.44 -15.50 24.86
CA GLU A 81 -10.87 -14.30 25.57
C GLU A 81 -10.83 -13.07 24.65
N SER A 82 -9.85 -12.97 23.75
CA SER A 82 -9.77 -11.92 22.73
C SER A 82 -10.99 -11.94 21.81
N ARG A 83 -11.39 -13.13 21.34
CA ARG A 83 -12.60 -13.31 20.52
C ARG A 83 -13.86 -12.95 21.29
N TYR A 84 -13.93 -13.31 22.56
CA TYR A 84 -15.05 -12.92 23.42
C TYR A 84 -15.16 -11.39 23.57
N VAL A 85 -14.04 -10.70 23.79
CA VAL A 85 -14.03 -9.23 23.90
C VAL A 85 -14.41 -8.56 22.59
N LEU A 86 -13.95 -9.08 21.44
CA LEU A 86 -14.38 -8.59 20.13
C LEU A 86 -15.88 -8.79 19.89
N ALA A 87 -16.39 -9.98 20.20
CA ALA A 87 -17.82 -10.27 20.09
C ALA A 87 -18.65 -9.36 21.02
N TYR A 88 -18.18 -9.13 22.25
CA TYR A 88 -18.79 -8.18 23.19
C TYR A 88 -18.78 -6.74 22.64
N ALA A 89 -17.76 -6.35 21.88
CA ALA A 89 -17.70 -5.07 21.16
C ALA A 89 -18.59 -5.02 19.90
N GLY A 90 -19.38 -6.06 19.61
CA GLY A 90 -20.23 -6.15 18.43
C GLY A 90 -19.49 -6.50 17.13
N VAL A 91 -18.24 -6.96 17.22
CA VAL A 91 -17.43 -7.35 16.07
C VAL A 91 -17.74 -8.79 15.68
N ASN A 92 -18.15 -9.03 14.42
CA ASN A 92 -18.31 -10.38 13.90
C ASN A 92 -16.95 -10.99 13.57
N VAL A 93 -16.45 -11.81 14.49
CA VAL A 93 -15.10 -12.42 14.38
C VAL A 93 -14.97 -13.36 13.17
N SER A 94 -16.07 -13.96 12.70
CA SER A 94 -16.04 -14.87 11.55
C SER A 94 -15.86 -14.16 10.20
N GLU A 95 -16.09 -12.86 10.15
CA GLU A 95 -15.93 -12.01 8.95
C GLU A 95 -14.61 -11.24 8.96
N LEU A 96 -13.83 -11.35 10.01
CA LEU A 96 -12.53 -10.69 10.06
C LEU A 96 -11.55 -11.40 9.11
N ASP A 97 -10.84 -10.57 8.35
CA ASP A 97 -9.73 -10.96 7.50
C ASP A 97 -8.60 -9.93 7.63
N TRP A 98 -7.45 -10.21 7.05
CA TRP A 98 -6.33 -9.29 7.08
C TRP A 98 -5.76 -9.03 5.68
N THR A 99 -5.22 -7.85 5.51
CA THR A 99 -4.47 -7.47 4.31
C THR A 99 -3.16 -6.81 4.71
N VAL A 100 -2.14 -6.94 3.86
CA VAL A 100 -0.87 -6.23 4.06
C VAL A 100 -1.09 -4.72 4.07
N TYR A 101 -2.00 -4.26 3.21
CA TYR A 101 -2.35 -2.85 3.07
C TYR A 101 -2.87 -2.21 4.36
N ASP A 102 -3.64 -2.95 5.15
CA ASP A 102 -4.27 -2.46 6.38
C ASP A 102 -3.40 -2.66 7.63
N CYS A 103 -2.18 -3.19 7.50
CA CYS A 103 -1.27 -3.31 8.63
C CYS A 103 -0.97 -1.93 9.24
N SER A 104 -1.19 -1.80 10.55
CA SER A 104 -1.01 -0.53 11.27
C SER A 104 0.42 -0.31 11.79
N SER A 105 1.18 -1.39 11.95
CA SER A 105 2.52 -1.39 12.55
C SER A 105 3.43 -2.46 11.96
N ILE A 106 4.75 -2.32 12.20
CA ILE A 106 5.74 -3.36 11.85
C ILE A 106 5.38 -4.72 12.45
N SER A 107 4.81 -4.74 13.64
CA SER A 107 4.45 -6.00 14.29
C SER A 107 3.28 -6.69 13.65
N THR A 108 2.24 -5.95 13.22
CA THR A 108 1.13 -6.54 12.44
C THR A 108 1.59 -6.96 11.06
N LEU A 109 2.52 -6.22 10.46
CA LEU A 109 3.16 -6.60 9.20
C LEU A 109 3.99 -7.88 9.33
N GLU A 110 4.68 -8.07 10.46
CA GLU A 110 5.42 -9.31 10.74
C GLU A 110 4.50 -10.51 10.94
N LEU A 111 3.34 -10.30 11.57
CA LEU A 111 2.32 -11.34 11.67
C LEU A 111 1.78 -11.71 10.29
N ALA A 112 1.49 -10.72 9.45
CA ALA A 112 1.05 -10.92 8.07
C ALA A 112 2.11 -11.70 7.27
N TRP A 113 3.39 -11.31 7.35
CA TRP A 113 4.50 -12.04 6.73
C TRP A 113 4.55 -13.51 7.15
N ASN A 114 4.42 -13.78 8.44
CA ASN A 114 4.48 -15.14 8.98
C ASN A 114 3.24 -15.99 8.64
N ASP A 115 2.09 -15.35 8.39
CA ASP A 115 0.83 -16.01 8.05
C ASP A 115 0.61 -16.14 6.54
N MET A 116 1.47 -15.52 5.72
CA MET A 116 1.39 -15.56 4.26
C MET A 116 1.49 -16.98 3.72
N ASP A 117 0.57 -17.34 2.83
CA ASP A 117 0.61 -18.59 2.07
C ASP A 117 1.48 -18.42 0.82
N TRP A 118 2.80 -18.39 1.01
CA TRP A 118 3.77 -18.15 -0.06
C TRP A 118 3.63 -19.12 -1.23
N GLY A 119 3.56 -18.58 -2.46
CA GLY A 119 3.42 -19.32 -3.70
C GLY A 119 1.99 -19.74 -4.05
N GLU A 120 0.99 -19.43 -3.20
CA GLU A 120 -0.42 -19.59 -3.54
C GLU A 120 -0.96 -18.34 -4.26
N LYS A 121 -2.14 -18.46 -4.88
CA LYS A 121 -2.80 -17.35 -5.55
C LYS A 121 -3.80 -16.68 -4.62
N ASP A 122 -3.83 -15.36 -4.67
CA ASP A 122 -4.87 -14.57 -4.00
C ASP A 122 -6.24 -14.75 -4.72
N THR A 123 -7.28 -14.12 -4.19
CA THR A 123 -8.64 -14.15 -4.75
C THR A 123 -8.73 -13.55 -6.17
N LYS A 124 -7.73 -12.79 -6.60
CA LYS A 124 -7.62 -12.18 -7.93
C LYS A 124 -6.72 -12.98 -8.88
N GLY A 125 -6.11 -14.06 -8.39
CA GLY A 125 -5.24 -14.94 -9.17
C GLY A 125 -3.76 -14.53 -9.20
N ASN A 126 -3.34 -13.51 -8.43
CA ASN A 126 -1.94 -13.12 -8.29
C ASN A 126 -1.21 -14.11 -7.39
N VAL A 127 0.01 -14.48 -7.76
CA VAL A 127 0.86 -15.33 -6.92
C VAL A 127 1.34 -14.51 -5.72
N MET A 128 1.14 -15.04 -4.53
CA MET A 128 1.62 -14.41 -3.28
C MET A 128 3.09 -14.77 -3.09
N ASP A 129 3.96 -14.02 -3.75
CA ASP A 129 5.42 -14.10 -3.63
C ASP A 129 6.00 -12.87 -2.92
N GLN A 130 7.32 -12.80 -2.86
CA GLN A 130 8.00 -11.71 -2.16
C GLN A 130 7.85 -10.38 -2.90
N ASP A 131 7.90 -10.39 -4.24
CA ASP A 131 7.72 -9.20 -5.06
C ASP A 131 6.32 -8.62 -4.84
N TRP A 132 5.29 -9.48 -4.91
CA TRP A 132 3.91 -9.08 -4.61
C TRP A 132 3.78 -8.49 -3.19
N PHE A 133 4.43 -9.10 -2.19
CA PHE A 133 4.41 -8.59 -0.83
C PHE A 133 5.03 -7.20 -0.74
N CYS A 134 6.20 -6.97 -1.37
CA CYS A 134 6.83 -5.65 -1.40
C CYS A 134 5.95 -4.59 -2.05
N VAL A 135 5.22 -4.93 -3.12
CA VAL A 135 4.25 -4.04 -3.76
C VAL A 135 3.12 -3.66 -2.79
N GLN A 136 2.54 -4.65 -2.08
CA GLN A 136 1.49 -4.39 -1.08
C GLN A 136 2.01 -3.52 0.08
N VAL A 137 3.25 -3.77 0.51
CA VAL A 137 3.91 -2.96 1.54
C VAL A 137 4.13 -1.52 1.06
N ALA A 138 4.61 -1.33 -0.17
CA ALA A 138 4.76 0.01 -0.75
C ALA A 138 3.42 0.74 -0.88
N ALA A 139 2.34 0.01 -1.21
CA ALA A 139 0.99 0.55 -1.31
C ALA A 139 0.41 1.01 0.05
N THR A 140 0.97 0.58 1.19
CA THR A 140 0.61 1.16 2.51
C THR A 140 1.03 2.62 2.65
N ASN A 141 1.86 3.11 1.74
CA ASN A 141 2.48 4.45 1.77
C ASN A 141 3.37 4.74 2.99
N LYS A 142 3.85 3.70 3.69
CA LYS A 142 4.71 3.80 4.87
C LYS A 142 6.12 3.34 4.53
N LEU A 143 7.06 4.28 4.42
CA LEU A 143 8.45 3.98 4.05
C LEU A 143 9.13 3.03 5.06
N GLU A 144 8.82 3.15 6.34
CA GLU A 144 9.36 2.28 7.38
C GLU A 144 8.96 0.81 7.19
N PHE A 145 7.79 0.54 6.60
CA PHE A 145 7.34 -0.82 6.29
C PHE A 145 8.15 -1.42 5.14
N LEU A 146 8.39 -0.61 4.09
CA LEU A 146 9.20 -1.04 2.95
C LEU A 146 10.66 -1.28 3.38
N LYS A 147 11.22 -0.41 4.23
CA LYS A 147 12.55 -0.61 4.81
C LYS A 147 12.62 -1.91 5.60
N TRP A 148 11.64 -2.17 6.46
CA TRP A 148 11.58 -3.43 7.21
C TRP A 148 11.51 -4.65 6.29
N ALA A 149 10.68 -4.63 5.26
CA ALA A 149 10.58 -5.73 4.29
C ALA A 149 11.93 -5.98 3.58
N ARG A 150 12.64 -4.93 3.20
CA ARG A 150 13.91 -5.03 2.48
C ARG A 150 15.11 -5.33 3.39
N GLU A 151 15.24 -4.65 4.51
CA GLU A 151 16.44 -4.69 5.37
C GLU A 151 16.38 -5.82 6.39
N VAL A 152 15.19 -6.20 6.87
CA VAL A 152 14.99 -7.24 7.89
C VAL A 152 14.57 -8.58 7.27
N LYS A 153 13.64 -8.57 6.32
CA LYS A 153 13.14 -9.81 5.68
C LYS A 153 13.88 -10.15 4.39
N HIS A 154 14.70 -9.23 3.87
CA HIS A 154 15.42 -9.38 2.59
C HIS A 154 14.48 -9.71 1.43
N CYS A 155 13.26 -9.19 1.49
CA CYS A 155 12.19 -9.42 0.52
C CYS A 155 12.63 -8.97 -0.88
N GLU A 156 12.41 -9.78 -1.90
CA GLU A 156 12.63 -9.38 -3.29
C GLU A 156 11.64 -8.28 -3.68
N TRP A 157 11.93 -7.53 -4.72
CA TRP A 157 11.07 -6.48 -5.28
C TRP A 157 11.23 -6.35 -6.79
N ASP A 158 10.22 -5.82 -7.44
CA ASP A 158 10.17 -5.56 -8.87
C ASP A 158 9.79 -4.09 -9.17
N GLU A 159 9.58 -3.78 -10.44
CA GLU A 159 9.18 -2.45 -10.90
C GLU A 159 7.84 -1.97 -10.33
N TRP A 160 6.94 -2.89 -9.94
CA TRP A 160 5.65 -2.53 -9.36
C TRP A 160 5.78 -1.88 -7.99
N THR A 161 6.87 -2.14 -7.28
CA THR A 161 7.19 -1.46 -6.01
C THR A 161 7.41 0.04 -6.21
N ILE A 162 8.17 0.43 -7.28
CA ILE A 162 8.33 1.84 -7.66
C ILE A 162 6.98 2.43 -8.11
N ILE A 163 6.23 1.70 -8.93
CA ILE A 163 4.92 2.13 -9.43
C ILE A 163 3.97 2.40 -8.24
N ALA A 164 3.96 1.55 -7.22
CA ALA A 164 3.20 1.80 -6.00
C ALA A 164 3.64 3.09 -5.29
N ALA A 165 4.95 3.28 -5.06
CA ALA A 165 5.47 4.50 -4.43
C ALA A 165 5.08 5.77 -5.20
N VAL A 166 5.17 5.73 -6.53
CA VAL A 166 4.80 6.85 -7.42
C VAL A 166 3.29 7.10 -7.40
N SER A 167 2.48 6.04 -7.42
CA SER A 167 1.00 6.16 -7.42
C SER A 167 0.46 6.86 -6.17
N PHE A 168 1.16 6.74 -5.04
CA PHE A 168 0.82 7.45 -3.80
C PHE A 168 1.60 8.77 -3.61
N GLY A 169 2.44 9.16 -4.57
CA GLY A 169 3.22 10.39 -4.51
C GLY A 169 4.28 10.41 -3.40
N ASN A 170 4.74 9.25 -2.95
CA ASN A 170 5.72 9.16 -1.88
C ASN A 170 7.15 9.31 -2.42
N LEU A 171 7.59 10.56 -2.54
CA LEU A 171 8.92 10.90 -3.07
C LEU A 171 10.06 10.27 -2.25
N GLU A 172 9.92 10.20 -0.93
CA GLU A 172 10.97 9.63 -0.07
C GLU A 172 11.07 8.10 -0.26
N MET A 173 9.94 7.42 -0.40
CA MET A 173 9.91 5.99 -0.74
C MET A 173 10.49 5.76 -2.15
N LEU A 174 10.14 6.60 -3.11
CA LEU A 174 10.67 6.54 -4.47
C LEU A 174 12.21 6.72 -4.48
N LYS A 175 12.74 7.70 -3.75
CA LYS A 175 14.18 7.89 -3.58
C LYS A 175 14.86 6.67 -2.95
N TYR A 176 14.24 6.08 -1.94
CA TYR A 176 14.74 4.87 -1.30
C TYR A 176 14.81 3.70 -2.30
N CYS A 177 13.77 3.48 -3.09
CA CYS A 177 13.74 2.43 -4.12
C CYS A 177 14.89 2.60 -5.14
N PHE A 178 15.04 3.80 -5.69
CA PHE A 178 16.13 4.07 -6.64
C PHE A 178 17.53 3.91 -6.03
N SER A 179 17.72 4.36 -4.78
CA SER A 179 19.01 4.28 -4.09
C SER A 179 19.42 2.85 -3.75
N ASN A 180 18.46 1.91 -3.68
CA ASN A 180 18.70 0.52 -3.34
C ASN A 180 18.50 -0.44 -4.53
N GLY A 181 18.49 0.09 -5.76
CA GLY A 181 18.49 -0.72 -6.98
C GLY A 181 17.17 -1.43 -7.31
N CYS A 182 16.04 -0.87 -6.88
CA CYS A 182 14.73 -1.37 -7.32
C CYS A 182 14.58 -1.19 -8.84
N PRO A 183 14.15 -2.21 -9.60
CA PRO A 183 13.88 -2.07 -11.03
C PRO A 183 12.84 -0.98 -11.30
N CYS A 184 12.97 -0.25 -12.40
CA CYS A 184 12.06 0.81 -12.78
C CYS A 184 11.55 0.60 -14.21
N ASP A 185 10.24 0.48 -14.37
CA ASP A 185 9.56 0.66 -15.65
C ASP A 185 9.35 2.17 -15.83
N GLU A 186 10.18 2.78 -16.68
CA GLU A 186 10.21 4.23 -16.89
C GLU A 186 8.86 4.77 -17.39
N GLU A 187 8.28 4.09 -18.37
CA GLU A 187 7.04 4.51 -19.00
C GLU A 187 5.89 4.47 -18.00
N LYS A 188 5.66 3.32 -17.38
CA LYS A 188 4.58 3.15 -16.38
C LYS A 188 4.76 4.08 -15.18
N SER A 189 6.00 4.27 -14.70
CA SER A 189 6.26 5.17 -13.57
C SER A 189 5.91 6.62 -13.91
N CYS A 190 6.28 7.09 -15.10
CA CYS A 190 5.94 8.44 -15.57
C CYS A 190 4.42 8.60 -15.77
N GLU A 191 3.75 7.62 -16.36
CA GLU A 191 2.30 7.64 -16.55
C GLU A 191 1.55 7.66 -15.22
N GLN A 192 1.94 6.84 -14.23
CA GLN A 192 1.30 6.83 -12.92
C GLN A 192 1.56 8.11 -12.13
N ALA A 193 2.77 8.70 -12.20
CA ALA A 193 3.04 10.01 -11.61
C ALA A 193 2.14 11.08 -12.22
N ALA A 194 2.00 11.06 -13.55
CA ALA A 194 1.17 12.00 -14.29
C ALA A 194 -0.32 11.83 -13.94
N LYS A 195 -0.82 10.60 -13.91
CA LYS A 195 -2.19 10.27 -13.51
C LYS A 195 -2.52 10.71 -12.08
N GLY A 196 -1.60 10.45 -11.15
CA GLY A 196 -1.76 10.83 -9.73
C GLY A 196 -1.67 12.34 -9.50
N GLY A 197 -1.00 13.10 -10.39
CA GLY A 197 -0.72 14.53 -10.20
C GLY A 197 0.52 14.78 -9.33
N HIS A 198 1.40 13.80 -9.20
CA HIS A 198 2.56 13.81 -8.32
C HIS A 198 3.78 14.39 -9.02
N LEU A 199 3.80 15.73 -9.16
CA LEU A 199 4.82 16.47 -9.93
C LEU A 199 6.25 16.20 -9.43
N ASP A 200 6.45 16.18 -8.11
CA ASP A 200 7.79 15.96 -7.54
C ASP A 200 8.33 14.56 -7.86
N CYS A 201 7.45 13.56 -7.83
CA CYS A 201 7.80 12.19 -8.24
C CYS A 201 8.12 12.14 -9.74
N LEU A 202 7.30 12.79 -10.59
CA LEU A 202 7.54 12.84 -12.03
C LEU A 202 8.88 13.52 -12.35
N ARG A 203 9.16 14.66 -11.74
CA ARG A 203 10.45 15.37 -11.90
C ARG A 203 11.61 14.47 -11.49
N PHE A 204 11.51 13.82 -10.36
CA PHE A 204 12.55 12.91 -9.87
C PHE A 204 12.78 11.73 -10.82
N VAL A 205 11.72 11.09 -11.32
CA VAL A 205 11.85 10.00 -12.32
C VAL A 205 12.50 10.53 -13.58
N PHE A 206 12.05 11.67 -14.11
CA PHE A 206 12.63 12.29 -15.31
C PHE A 206 14.12 12.61 -15.18
N ASP A 207 14.55 13.07 -14.01
CA ASP A 207 15.97 13.37 -13.75
C ASP A 207 16.81 12.08 -13.71
N LYS A 208 16.26 10.98 -13.21
CA LYS A 208 16.95 9.71 -13.07
C LYS A 208 17.03 8.91 -14.36
N VAL A 209 15.92 8.81 -15.09
CA VAL A 209 15.82 7.92 -16.27
C VAL A 209 15.98 8.64 -17.60
N LYS A 210 15.83 9.98 -17.66
CA LYS A 210 15.87 10.79 -18.89
C LYS A 210 14.93 10.20 -19.97
N PRO A 211 13.62 10.26 -19.77
CA PRO A 211 12.65 9.54 -20.55
C PRO A 211 12.67 9.94 -22.05
N SER A 212 12.20 9.05 -22.90
CA SER A 212 12.01 9.30 -24.31
C SER A 212 10.92 10.36 -24.56
N ARG A 213 10.90 10.97 -25.73
CA ARG A 213 9.83 11.89 -26.15
C ARG A 213 8.46 11.21 -26.18
N ASP A 214 8.41 9.92 -26.46
CA ASP A 214 7.16 9.14 -26.44
C ASP A 214 6.65 8.97 -25.00
N THR A 215 7.54 8.70 -24.05
CA THR A 215 7.18 8.66 -22.61
C THR A 215 6.68 10.02 -22.12
N GLU A 216 7.32 11.13 -22.52
CA GLU A 216 6.85 12.47 -22.18
C GLU A 216 5.45 12.75 -22.77
N LYS A 217 5.22 12.33 -24.02
CA LYS A 217 3.91 12.41 -24.68
C LYS A 217 2.84 11.63 -23.90
N LYS A 218 3.11 10.37 -23.55
CA LYS A 218 2.15 9.54 -22.78
C LYS A 218 1.84 10.16 -21.42
N ALA A 219 2.87 10.66 -20.72
CA ALA A 219 2.68 11.37 -19.46
C ALA A 219 1.81 12.63 -19.61
N ALA A 220 2.01 13.41 -20.68
CA ALA A 220 1.20 14.59 -20.95
C ALA A 220 -0.27 14.25 -21.23
N MET A 221 -0.49 13.24 -22.06
CA MET A 221 -1.85 12.74 -22.37
C MET A 221 -2.55 12.22 -21.11
N GLN A 222 -1.83 11.47 -20.27
CA GLN A 222 -2.36 10.96 -19.01
C GLN A 222 -2.69 12.10 -18.01
N ALA A 223 -1.85 13.13 -17.96
CA ALA A 223 -2.11 14.32 -17.14
C ALA A 223 -3.35 15.07 -17.62
N ALA A 224 -3.52 15.21 -18.94
CA ALA A 224 -4.71 15.84 -19.54
C ALA A 224 -6.00 15.05 -19.25
N CYS A 225 -5.99 13.71 -19.43
CA CYS A 225 -7.13 12.85 -19.09
C CYS A 225 -7.51 12.92 -17.61
N SER A 226 -6.54 13.09 -16.73
CA SER A 226 -6.74 13.04 -15.28
C SER A 226 -6.88 14.42 -14.63
N GLY A 227 -6.91 15.52 -15.42
CA GLY A 227 -7.07 16.88 -14.91
C GLY A 227 -5.88 17.40 -14.11
N ARG A 228 -4.66 16.91 -14.39
CA ARG A 228 -3.47 17.25 -13.59
C ARG A 228 -2.73 18.47 -14.19
N ILE A 229 -3.35 19.62 -14.03
CA ILE A 229 -2.88 20.88 -14.63
C ILE A 229 -1.40 21.21 -14.28
N ASN A 230 -0.96 20.92 -13.04
CA ASN A 230 0.42 21.19 -12.62
C ASN A 230 1.45 20.39 -13.44
N ILE A 231 1.13 19.13 -13.72
CA ILE A 231 1.96 18.25 -14.56
C ILE A 231 1.93 18.73 -16.00
N LEU A 232 0.75 19.10 -16.49
CA LEU A 232 0.59 19.59 -17.86
C LEU A 232 1.38 20.89 -18.08
N LYS A 233 1.31 21.83 -17.13
CA LYS A 233 2.13 23.06 -17.15
C LYS A 233 3.63 22.75 -17.19
N TYR A 234 4.09 21.86 -16.33
CA TYR A 234 5.49 21.41 -16.33
C TYR A 234 5.94 20.86 -17.68
N LEU A 235 5.12 19.98 -18.28
CA LEU A 235 5.46 19.34 -19.56
C LEU A 235 5.44 20.34 -20.74
N VAL A 236 4.49 21.29 -20.74
CA VAL A 236 4.40 22.33 -21.77
C VAL A 236 5.51 23.36 -21.62
N GLU A 237 5.72 23.89 -20.42
CA GLU A 237 6.60 25.07 -20.20
C GLU A 237 8.07 24.68 -20.03
N GLU A 238 8.36 23.63 -19.27
CA GLU A 238 9.73 23.22 -18.96
C GLU A 238 10.26 22.15 -19.92
N ARG A 239 9.43 21.15 -20.27
CA ARG A 239 9.82 20.05 -21.17
C ARG A 239 9.58 20.38 -22.64
N LYS A 240 8.77 21.41 -22.94
CA LYS A 240 8.48 21.91 -24.29
C LYS A 240 7.98 20.82 -25.22
N ILE A 241 6.92 20.11 -24.81
CA ILE A 241 6.25 19.13 -25.66
C ILE A 241 5.76 19.80 -26.96
N SER A 242 5.74 19.02 -28.06
CA SER A 242 5.36 19.54 -29.39
C SER A 242 3.88 19.96 -29.44
N ASP A 243 3.55 20.81 -30.41
CA ASP A 243 2.17 21.25 -30.64
C ASP A 243 1.24 20.09 -30.99
N GLU A 244 1.71 19.07 -31.71
CA GLU A 244 0.99 17.82 -31.92
C GLU A 244 0.54 17.16 -30.60
N VAL A 245 1.45 17.10 -29.62
CA VAL A 245 1.14 16.51 -28.30
C VAL A 245 0.16 17.40 -27.54
N LYS A 246 0.29 18.72 -27.61
CA LYS A 246 -0.66 19.66 -27.01
C LYS A 246 -2.06 19.49 -27.60
N ILE A 247 -2.18 19.35 -28.93
CA ILE A 247 -3.46 19.08 -29.59
C ILE A 247 -4.10 17.80 -29.06
N GLN A 248 -3.32 16.71 -28.95
CA GLN A 248 -3.81 15.46 -28.37
C GLN A 248 -4.24 15.63 -26.89
N CYS A 249 -3.52 16.44 -26.11
CA CYS A 249 -3.91 16.77 -24.76
C CYS A 249 -5.24 17.56 -24.69
N VAL A 250 -5.49 18.44 -25.66
CA VAL A 250 -6.80 19.14 -25.79
C VAL A 250 -7.94 18.15 -25.99
N TYR A 251 -7.81 17.22 -26.94
CA TYR A 251 -8.84 16.19 -27.17
C TYR A 251 -9.05 15.31 -25.91
N ASN A 252 -7.97 14.91 -25.27
CA ASN A 252 -8.08 14.12 -24.04
C ASN A 252 -8.74 14.91 -22.90
N ALA A 253 -8.37 16.18 -22.70
CA ALA A 253 -8.98 17.01 -21.68
C ALA A 253 -10.48 17.24 -21.95
N ALA A 254 -10.86 17.43 -23.22
CA ALA A 254 -12.25 17.56 -23.62
C ALA A 254 -13.04 16.24 -23.42
N GLY A 255 -12.51 15.12 -23.88
CA GLY A 255 -13.15 13.81 -23.76
C GLY A 255 -13.32 13.29 -22.33
N PHE A 256 -12.58 13.86 -21.38
CA PHE A 256 -12.65 13.51 -19.93
C PHE A 256 -13.16 14.67 -19.06
N ASP A 257 -13.79 15.70 -19.65
CA ASP A 257 -14.37 16.86 -18.96
C ASP A 257 -13.39 17.64 -18.07
N GLN A 258 -12.10 17.69 -18.44
CA GLN A 258 -11.06 18.35 -17.64
C GLN A 258 -10.92 19.83 -18.01
N LEU A 259 -11.91 20.64 -17.62
CA LEU A 259 -12.05 22.05 -18.02
C LEU A 259 -10.82 22.92 -17.73
N ASP A 260 -10.17 22.75 -16.58
CA ASP A 260 -8.99 23.55 -16.22
C ASP A 260 -7.80 23.26 -17.13
N CYS A 261 -7.59 21.99 -17.47
CA CYS A 261 -6.59 21.59 -18.44
C CYS A 261 -6.89 22.12 -19.83
N LEU A 262 -8.17 22.04 -20.24
CA LEU A 262 -8.62 22.53 -21.53
C LEU A 262 -8.41 24.04 -21.64
N LYS A 263 -8.85 24.83 -20.66
CA LYS A 263 -8.63 26.28 -20.62
C LYS A 263 -7.15 26.63 -20.70
N TYR A 264 -6.32 25.98 -19.90
CA TYR A 264 -4.89 26.21 -19.92
C TYR A 264 -4.29 25.97 -21.31
N LEU A 265 -4.59 24.82 -21.95
CA LEU A 265 -4.04 24.45 -23.24
C LEU A 265 -4.46 25.42 -24.35
N VAL A 266 -5.70 25.88 -24.33
CA VAL A 266 -6.26 26.77 -25.35
C VAL A 266 -5.86 28.24 -25.12
N GLU A 267 -6.04 28.75 -23.90
CA GLU A 267 -5.93 30.17 -23.62
C GLU A 267 -4.49 30.58 -23.26
N GLU A 268 -3.80 29.79 -22.40
CA GLU A 268 -2.46 30.11 -21.92
C GLU A 268 -1.37 29.51 -22.80
N ALA A 269 -1.43 28.21 -23.08
CA ALA A 269 -0.45 27.51 -23.90
C ALA A 269 -0.59 27.78 -25.41
N LYS A 270 -1.69 28.44 -25.83
CA LYS A 270 -2.00 28.83 -27.22
C LYS A 270 -1.80 27.69 -28.22
N THR A 271 -2.35 26.53 -27.89
CA THR A 271 -2.26 25.35 -28.75
C THR A 271 -2.88 25.65 -30.13
N PRO A 272 -2.18 25.42 -31.26
CA PRO A 272 -2.70 25.69 -32.59
C PRO A 272 -3.78 24.67 -32.94
N LEU A 273 -5.05 25.09 -32.88
CA LEU A 273 -6.20 24.25 -33.23
C LEU A 273 -6.68 24.69 -34.62
N ASN A 274 -6.59 23.79 -35.58
CA ASN A 274 -6.91 24.09 -36.97
C ASN A 274 -8.42 24.08 -37.27
N ASP A 275 -9.21 23.29 -36.49
CA ASP A 275 -10.65 23.21 -36.65
C ASP A 275 -11.35 22.97 -35.29
N TRP A 276 -12.17 23.96 -34.89
CA TRP A 276 -12.96 23.89 -33.64
C TRP A 276 -14.13 22.88 -33.74
N GLU A 277 -14.53 22.51 -34.94
CA GLU A 277 -15.65 21.57 -35.19
C GLU A 277 -15.32 20.16 -34.73
N ASP A 278 -14.04 19.75 -34.81
CA ASP A 278 -13.58 18.45 -34.35
C ASP A 278 -13.56 18.30 -32.82
N ILE A 279 -13.43 19.40 -32.09
CA ILE A 279 -13.41 19.40 -30.61
C ILE A 279 -14.83 19.33 -30.03
N ALA A 280 -15.80 19.91 -30.72
CA ALA A 280 -17.20 19.92 -30.30
C ALA A 280 -17.92 18.58 -30.54
N SER A 281 -17.30 17.66 -31.29
CA SER A 281 -17.84 16.35 -31.64
C SER A 281 -17.23 15.18 -30.84
N ALA A 282 -16.21 15.45 -30.02
CA ALA A 282 -15.49 14.46 -29.17
C ALA A 282 -16.01 14.50 -27.73
#